data_8040bdcb023c42b854dd0cef142cdbcc
#
_entry.id   8040bdcb023c42b854dd0cef142cdbcc
#
_cell.length_a   1.000
_cell.length_b   1.000
_cell.length_c   1.000
_cell.angle_alpha   90.00
_cell.angle_beta   90.00
_cell.angle_gamma   90.00
#
_symmetry.space_group_name_H-M   'P 1'
#
loop_
_entity.id
_entity.type
_entity.pdbx_description
1 polymer ?
#
loop_
_entity_poly.entity_id
_entity_poly.type
_entity_poly.pdbx_seq_one_letter_code
_entity_poly.pdbx_strand_id
1 'polypeptide(L)'
;MKRYFLLILMLSACQSINYQDVNPMISPNANKLPAMEPMVDMYNLEAVYTGGGYTGTADNYGIGYVNNGWGNWVQTTSVSGTQYKDARVNDVINIFNKEVKENITDPYGEKKGYISLKLGYRGKDGSIFYPLVSALSLWSVNLLGFPANEAKQSLEVEVEIWNKKKEIVRRYTANALNVEYIAMYWGYDEADVYRKVAADNIKQALEQIRKQINNDAEEIKLK
;
A
#
# COMPACT_ATOMS: atom_id res chain seq x y z
N MET A 1 11.91 -27.91 -34.03
CA MET A 1 10.81 -27.18 -33.36
C MET A 1 10.76 -27.38 -31.83
N LYS A 2 10.96 -28.56 -31.28
CA LYS A 2 10.91 -28.79 -29.79
C LYS A 2 11.96 -28.03 -28.95
N ARG A 3 13.11 -27.66 -29.51
CA ARG A 3 14.17 -26.94 -28.78
C ARG A 3 13.86 -25.44 -28.59
N TYR A 4 13.07 -24.84 -29.46
CA TYR A 4 12.70 -23.41 -29.35
C TYR A 4 11.54 -23.16 -28.39
N PHE A 5 10.71 -24.18 -28.13
CA PHE A 5 9.63 -24.09 -27.18
C PHE A 5 10.13 -23.97 -25.73
N LEU A 6 11.25 -24.62 -25.42
CA LEU A 6 11.90 -24.52 -24.10
C LEU A 6 12.57 -23.16 -23.87
N LEU A 7 13.06 -22.52 -24.95
CA LEU A 7 13.67 -21.19 -24.89
C LEU A 7 12.63 -20.08 -24.67
N ILE A 8 11.43 -20.24 -25.23
CA ILE A 8 10.33 -19.27 -25.07
C ILE A 8 9.77 -19.32 -23.62
N LEU A 9 9.76 -20.49 -22.98
CA LEU A 9 9.36 -20.64 -21.57
C LEU A 9 10.34 -19.97 -20.60
N MET A 10 11.61 -19.83 -20.97
CA MET A 10 12.61 -19.17 -20.12
C MET A 10 12.55 -17.64 -20.15
N LEU A 11 11.85 -17.04 -21.11
CA LEU A 11 11.77 -15.59 -21.27
C LEU A 11 10.66 -14.91 -20.47
N SER A 12 9.77 -15.68 -19.83
CA SER A 12 8.65 -15.15 -19.04
C SER A 12 8.94 -15.06 -17.54
N ALA A 13 10.18 -15.24 -17.10
CA ALA A 13 10.54 -15.56 -15.72
C ALA A 13 10.85 -14.36 -14.80
N CYS A 14 10.78 -13.13 -15.27
CA CYS A 14 11.05 -11.97 -14.42
C CYS A 14 9.79 -11.11 -14.28
N GLN A 15 8.99 -11.41 -13.27
CA GLN A 15 7.94 -10.50 -12.83
C GLN A 15 8.52 -9.58 -11.73
N SER A 16 9.09 -8.45 -12.15
CA SER A 16 9.44 -7.36 -11.25
C SER A 16 8.26 -6.42 -11.06
N ILE A 17 8.20 -5.73 -9.92
CA ILE A 17 7.23 -4.66 -9.70
C ILE A 17 7.41 -3.60 -10.78
N ASN A 18 6.32 -3.32 -11.48
CA ASN A 18 6.27 -2.30 -12.51
C ASN A 18 5.86 -0.96 -11.86
N TYR A 19 6.35 0.15 -12.41
CA TYR A 19 5.96 1.51 -11.95
C TYR A 19 4.43 1.73 -11.97
N GLN A 20 3.70 1.02 -12.81
CA GLN A 20 2.24 1.03 -12.86
C GLN A 20 1.59 0.42 -11.62
N ASP A 21 2.27 -0.48 -10.91
CA ASP A 21 1.73 -1.16 -9.73
C ASP A 21 1.55 -0.21 -8.54
N VAL A 22 2.29 0.90 -8.51
CA VAL A 22 2.18 1.95 -7.48
C VAL A 22 1.26 3.12 -7.87
N ASN A 23 0.55 3.03 -8.99
CA ASN A 23 -0.40 4.07 -9.39
C ASN A 23 -1.82 3.71 -8.92
N PRO A 24 -2.57 4.67 -8.34
CA PRO A 24 -3.99 4.47 -8.03
C PRO A 24 -4.83 4.37 -9.31
N MET A 25 -5.99 3.73 -9.20
CA MET A 25 -6.97 3.76 -10.29
C MET A 25 -7.63 5.14 -10.36
N ILE A 26 -7.48 5.83 -11.50
CA ILE A 26 -8.11 7.13 -11.71
C ILE A 26 -9.63 6.96 -11.81
N SER A 27 -10.38 7.72 -11.02
CA SER A 27 -11.84 7.77 -11.09
C SER A 27 -12.30 9.16 -11.54
N PRO A 28 -12.78 9.29 -12.80
CA PRO A 28 -13.11 10.59 -13.37
C PRO A 28 -14.34 11.28 -12.77
N ASN A 29 -15.19 10.56 -12.05
CA ASN A 29 -16.50 11.05 -11.59
C ASN A 29 -16.64 11.12 -10.05
N ALA A 30 -15.55 11.29 -9.32
CA ALA A 30 -15.63 11.37 -7.88
C ALA A 30 -16.13 12.76 -7.41
N ASN A 31 -17.08 12.80 -6.48
CA ASN A 31 -17.42 13.99 -5.70
C ASN A 31 -16.24 14.33 -4.80
N LYS A 32 -15.33 15.16 -5.30
CA LYS A 32 -14.10 15.50 -4.58
C LYS A 32 -14.40 16.36 -3.35
N LEU A 33 -13.68 16.08 -2.29
CA LEU A 33 -13.60 16.96 -1.14
C LEU A 33 -12.82 18.24 -1.48
N PRO A 34 -12.97 19.31 -0.71
CA PRO A 34 -12.09 20.48 -0.80
C PRO A 34 -10.61 20.06 -0.70
N ALA A 35 -9.72 20.95 -1.13
CA ALA A 35 -8.28 20.70 -1.00
C ALA A 35 -7.91 20.39 0.46
N MET A 36 -7.21 19.29 0.66
CA MET A 36 -6.73 18.80 1.97
C MET A 36 -5.25 18.41 1.88
N GLU A 37 -4.61 18.41 3.03
CA GLU A 37 -3.22 17.98 3.13
C GLU A 37 -3.14 16.49 3.52
N PRO A 38 -2.50 15.64 2.73
CA PRO A 38 -2.30 14.25 3.09
C PRO A 38 -1.30 14.15 4.24
N MET A 39 -1.61 13.31 5.23
CA MET A 39 -0.76 13.00 6.36
C MET A 39 -0.64 11.49 6.51
N VAL A 40 0.53 11.00 6.86
CA VAL A 40 0.77 9.57 7.10
C VAL A 40 1.36 9.40 8.49
N ASP A 41 0.80 8.48 9.27
CA ASP A 41 1.40 8.08 10.54
C ASP A 41 2.58 7.14 10.24
N MET A 42 3.77 7.73 10.18
CA MET A 42 5.00 7.04 9.80
C MET A 42 5.40 5.95 10.79
N TYR A 43 5.19 6.20 12.08
CA TYR A 43 5.49 5.22 13.12
C TYR A 43 4.61 3.98 12.99
N ASN A 44 3.32 4.19 12.76
CA ASN A 44 2.38 3.12 12.50
C ASN A 44 2.74 2.35 11.22
N LEU A 45 3.07 3.07 10.14
CA LEU A 45 3.39 2.47 8.85
C LEU A 45 4.64 1.58 8.92
N GLU A 46 5.69 2.06 9.55
CA GLU A 46 6.91 1.26 9.77
C GLU A 46 6.66 0.06 10.68
N ALA A 47 5.92 0.23 11.78
CA ALA A 47 5.60 -0.86 12.69
C ALA A 47 4.87 -2.00 11.97
N VAL A 48 3.94 -1.67 11.06
CA VAL A 48 3.18 -2.66 10.28
C VAL A 48 4.06 -3.44 9.32
N TYR A 49 5.02 -2.80 8.65
CA TYR A 49 5.82 -3.48 7.62
C TYR A 49 7.14 -4.06 8.12
N THR A 50 7.74 -3.49 9.15
CA THR A 50 9.04 -3.95 9.66
C THR A 50 8.95 -4.81 10.92
N GLY A 51 7.77 -4.82 11.58
CA GLY A 51 7.54 -5.65 12.77
C GLY A 51 8.19 -5.14 14.05
N GLY A 52 8.65 -3.91 14.07
CA GLY A 52 9.23 -3.31 15.27
C GLY A 52 9.97 -2.01 15.00
N GLY A 53 9.73 -1.06 15.83
CA GLY A 53 10.43 0.18 16.07
C GLY A 53 11.10 0.91 14.90
N TYR A 54 10.88 2.18 14.88
CA TYR A 54 11.49 3.13 13.94
C TYR A 54 13.03 2.95 13.86
N THR A 55 13.53 2.52 12.70
CA THR A 55 14.95 2.44 12.39
C THR A 55 15.36 3.33 11.20
N GLY A 56 14.53 4.35 10.90
CA GLY A 56 14.78 5.25 9.80
C GLY A 56 15.90 6.24 10.10
N THR A 57 16.94 6.27 9.30
CA THR A 57 17.81 7.43 9.15
C THR A 57 17.08 8.47 8.31
N ALA A 58 16.91 9.66 8.89
CA ALA A 58 16.22 10.75 8.22
C ALA A 58 17.10 11.33 7.10
N ASP A 59 16.83 10.94 5.87
CA ASP A 59 17.32 11.60 4.68
C ASP A 59 16.12 12.04 3.81
N ASN A 60 15.91 13.26 3.83
CA ASN A 60 15.00 14.20 3.21
C ASN A 60 14.19 13.83 1.96
N TYR A 61 12.85 13.59 2.02
CA TYR A 61 11.89 14.05 0.99
C TYR A 61 10.46 14.11 1.52
N GLY A 62 9.86 15.28 1.47
CA GLY A 62 8.42 15.49 1.60
C GLY A 62 7.96 15.89 3.01
N ILE A 63 6.99 16.80 3.04
CA ILE A 63 6.31 17.21 4.26
C ILE A 63 5.55 16.00 4.79
N GLY A 64 6.06 15.39 5.84
CA GLY A 64 5.37 14.37 6.59
C GLY A 64 4.97 14.93 7.95
N TYR A 65 3.77 14.62 8.40
CA TYR A 65 3.39 14.85 9.79
C TYR A 65 3.56 13.53 10.55
N VAL A 66 4.33 13.55 11.61
CA VAL A 66 4.52 12.38 12.47
C VAL A 66 3.65 12.54 13.71
N ASN A 67 2.82 11.54 13.98
CA ASN A 67 2.18 11.44 15.27
C ASN A 67 3.19 10.89 16.27
N ASN A 68 3.53 11.66 17.29
CA ASN A 68 4.51 11.26 18.31
C ASN A 68 3.96 10.24 19.34
N GLY A 69 2.86 9.56 19.07
CA GLY A 69 2.22 8.60 19.96
C GLY A 69 1.42 9.22 21.11
N TRP A 70 1.51 10.52 21.29
CA TRP A 70 0.79 11.29 22.34
C TRP A 70 -0.37 12.12 21.77
N GLY A 71 -0.80 11.81 20.56
CA GLY A 71 -1.87 12.54 19.89
C GLY A 71 -1.46 13.89 19.28
N ASN A 72 -0.18 14.26 19.37
CA ASN A 72 0.34 15.48 18.78
C ASN A 72 0.94 15.18 17.40
N TRP A 73 0.43 15.85 16.38
CA TRP A 73 1.00 15.84 15.05
C TRP A 73 2.15 16.84 15.01
N VAL A 74 3.35 16.34 14.85
CA VAL A 74 4.53 17.18 14.67
C VAL A 74 4.78 17.27 13.16
N GLN A 75 4.73 18.50 12.63
CA GLN A 75 5.21 18.76 11.29
C GLN A 75 6.71 18.50 11.28
N THR A 76 7.12 17.41 10.67
CA THR A 76 8.51 17.25 10.30
C THR A 76 8.72 18.16 9.11
N THR A 77 9.35 19.33 9.34
CA THR A 77 9.87 20.14 8.26
C THR A 77 10.66 19.23 7.34
N SER A 78 10.25 19.24 6.08
CA SER A 78 10.81 18.45 5.03
C SER A 78 12.32 18.39 5.11
N VAL A 79 12.79 17.30 5.58
CA VAL A 79 14.13 16.89 5.31
C VAL A 79 14.01 16.10 4.02
N SER A 80 14.56 16.59 2.90
CA SER A 80 14.48 15.94 1.61
C SER A 80 15.20 14.61 1.68
N GLY A 81 14.49 13.49 1.48
CA GLY A 81 15.11 12.20 1.24
C GLY A 81 15.17 11.22 2.41
N THR A 82 14.08 11.02 3.18
CA THR A 82 14.01 9.78 3.93
C THR A 82 13.65 8.66 2.95
N GLN A 83 14.65 7.99 2.42
CA GLN A 83 14.40 6.69 1.83
C GLN A 83 14.16 5.73 3.01
N TYR A 84 12.91 5.36 3.21
CA TYR A 84 12.59 4.32 4.17
C TYR A 84 13.31 3.05 3.74
N LYS A 85 13.89 2.36 4.69
CA LYS A 85 14.63 1.13 4.46
C LYS A 85 13.75 0.05 3.82
N ASP A 86 12.43 0.12 4.04
CA ASP A 86 11.45 -0.77 3.42
C ASP A 86 10.75 -0.08 2.23
N ALA A 87 10.94 -0.64 1.04
CA ALA A 87 10.33 -0.13 -0.18
C ALA A 87 8.80 -0.08 -0.11
N ARG A 88 8.15 -0.98 0.67
CA ARG A 88 6.69 -1.01 0.85
C ARG A 88 6.17 0.25 1.51
N VAL A 89 6.92 0.81 2.47
CA VAL A 89 6.55 2.07 3.13
C VAL A 89 6.50 3.21 2.13
N ASN A 90 7.52 3.33 1.27
CA ASN A 90 7.55 4.36 0.23
C ASN A 90 6.40 4.19 -0.78
N ASP A 91 6.12 2.96 -1.18
CA ASP A 91 5.02 2.67 -2.11
C ASP A 91 3.68 3.08 -1.54
N VAL A 92 3.41 2.76 -0.26
CA VAL A 92 2.17 3.14 0.43
C VAL A 92 2.00 4.64 0.50
N ILE A 93 3.06 5.38 0.87
CA ILE A 93 3.05 6.84 0.92
C ILE A 93 2.72 7.42 -0.46
N ASN A 94 3.38 6.91 -1.50
CA ASN A 94 3.19 7.37 -2.86
C ASN A 94 1.78 7.08 -3.37
N ILE A 95 1.26 5.87 -3.14
CA ILE A 95 -0.10 5.48 -3.51
C ILE A 95 -1.12 6.37 -2.81
N PHE A 96 -0.98 6.55 -1.48
CA PHE A 96 -1.88 7.38 -0.70
C PHE A 96 -1.87 8.84 -1.15
N ASN A 97 -0.70 9.44 -1.28
CA ASN A 97 -0.57 10.83 -1.72
C ASN A 97 -1.19 11.07 -3.10
N LYS A 98 -0.98 10.14 -4.03
CA LYS A 98 -1.59 10.20 -5.36
C LYS A 98 -3.10 10.01 -5.29
N GLU A 99 -3.59 9.02 -4.53
CA GLU A 99 -5.02 8.77 -4.36
C GLU A 99 -5.74 9.99 -3.77
N VAL A 100 -5.17 10.61 -2.74
CA VAL A 100 -5.71 11.84 -2.16
C VAL A 100 -5.77 12.96 -3.19
N LYS A 101 -4.67 13.22 -3.88
CA LYS A 101 -4.55 14.35 -4.81
C LYS A 101 -5.37 14.16 -6.09
N GLU A 102 -5.40 12.93 -6.63
CA GLU A 102 -6.01 12.68 -7.94
C GLU A 102 -7.49 12.30 -7.84
N ASN A 103 -7.90 11.60 -6.76
CA ASN A 103 -9.22 10.99 -6.67
C ASN A 103 -10.10 11.52 -5.53
N ILE A 104 -9.53 11.85 -4.36
CA ILE A 104 -10.32 12.16 -3.16
C ILE A 104 -10.53 13.66 -3.01
N THR A 105 -9.49 14.49 -3.19
CA THR A 105 -9.55 15.91 -2.95
C THR A 105 -9.38 16.73 -4.22
N ASP A 106 -9.85 17.98 -4.21
CA ASP A 106 -9.48 18.92 -5.23
C ASP A 106 -7.99 19.30 -5.03
N PRO A 107 -7.12 19.11 -6.04
CA PRO A 107 -5.72 19.47 -5.91
C PRO A 107 -5.47 20.98 -5.90
N TYR A 108 -6.51 21.76 -6.24
CA TYR A 108 -6.41 23.23 -6.35
C TYR A 108 -7.18 23.94 -5.23
N GLY A 109 -6.62 25.01 -4.78
CA GLY A 109 -7.29 25.87 -3.80
C GLY A 109 -6.66 25.86 -2.40
N GLU A 110 -7.28 26.61 -1.51
CA GLU A 110 -6.84 26.68 -0.12
C GLU A 110 -7.18 25.38 0.63
N LYS A 111 -6.21 24.83 1.34
CA LYS A 111 -6.39 23.62 2.14
C LYS A 111 -7.40 23.88 3.27
N LYS A 112 -8.45 23.06 3.29
CA LYS A 112 -9.54 23.16 4.27
C LYS A 112 -9.35 22.25 5.50
N GLY A 113 -8.41 21.31 5.43
CA GLY A 113 -8.14 20.35 6.49
C GLY A 113 -7.04 19.38 6.12
N TYR A 114 -7.07 18.24 6.79
CA TYR A 114 -6.09 17.18 6.63
C TYR A 114 -6.79 15.84 6.38
N ILE A 115 -6.12 14.95 5.67
CA ILE A 115 -6.55 13.58 5.49
C ILE A 115 -5.41 12.66 5.91
N SER A 116 -5.62 11.80 6.90
CA SER A 116 -4.58 10.97 7.49
C SER A 116 -4.78 9.49 7.19
N LEU A 117 -3.68 8.77 7.00
CA LEU A 117 -3.62 7.33 6.79
C LEU A 117 -3.02 6.65 8.01
N LYS A 118 -3.70 5.60 8.47
CA LYS A 118 -3.19 4.63 9.44
C LYS A 118 -3.41 3.21 8.93
N LEU A 119 -2.52 2.31 9.26
CA LEU A 119 -2.62 0.90 8.91
C LEU A 119 -2.81 0.06 10.16
N GLY A 120 -3.78 -0.87 10.11
CA GLY A 120 -3.89 -1.97 11.03
C GLY A 120 -3.29 -3.24 10.43
N TYR A 121 -2.42 -3.92 11.14
CA TYR A 121 -1.87 -5.19 10.70
C TYR A 121 -2.77 -6.34 11.13
N ARG A 122 -3.13 -7.23 10.19
CA ARG A 122 -3.93 -8.41 10.49
C ARG A 122 -3.22 -9.75 10.30
N GLY A 123 -2.06 -9.78 9.70
CA GLY A 123 -1.25 -10.98 9.60
C GLY A 123 -0.74 -11.30 8.21
N LYS A 124 0.31 -12.08 8.21
CA LYS A 124 0.81 -12.81 7.06
C LYS A 124 0.38 -14.25 7.25
N ASP A 125 -0.51 -14.73 6.42
CA ASP A 125 -0.89 -16.13 6.39
C ASP A 125 -0.18 -16.79 5.21
N GLY A 126 0.62 -17.81 5.46
CA GLY A 126 1.19 -18.67 4.42
C GLY A 126 0.48 -20.02 4.47
N SER A 127 0.13 -20.57 3.33
CA SER A 127 -0.35 -21.95 3.25
C SER A 127 0.82 -22.93 3.32
N ILE A 128 0.74 -23.90 4.20
CA ILE A 128 1.69 -25.02 4.26
C ILE A 128 1.52 -26.00 3.07
N PHE A 129 0.41 -25.86 2.34
CA PHE A 129 0.04 -26.76 1.25
C PHE A 129 1.09 -26.76 0.12
N TYR A 130 1.48 -25.57 -0.36
CA TYR A 130 2.43 -25.46 -1.48
C TYR A 130 3.82 -26.00 -1.15
N PRO A 131 4.46 -25.64 -0.03
CA PRO A 131 5.71 -26.21 0.39
C PRO A 131 5.63 -27.73 0.60
N LEU A 132 4.53 -28.25 1.14
CA LEU A 132 4.33 -29.68 1.36
C LEU A 132 4.26 -30.46 0.05
N VAL A 133 3.46 -30.00 -0.92
CA VAL A 133 3.36 -30.64 -2.25
C VAL A 133 4.71 -30.58 -2.97
N SER A 134 5.41 -29.45 -2.89
CA SER A 134 6.74 -29.29 -3.46
C SER A 134 7.74 -30.30 -2.88
N ALA A 135 7.75 -30.46 -1.57
CA ALA A 135 8.63 -31.42 -0.88
C ALA A 135 8.29 -32.88 -1.24
N LEU A 136 7.00 -33.25 -1.21
CA LEU A 136 6.54 -34.61 -1.53
C LEU A 136 6.84 -35.01 -2.97
N SER A 137 6.80 -34.04 -3.89
CA SER A 137 7.14 -34.29 -5.31
C SER A 137 8.62 -34.16 -5.63
N LEU A 138 9.48 -33.96 -4.61
CA LEU A 138 10.91 -33.69 -4.79
C LEU A 138 11.13 -32.51 -5.76
N TRP A 139 10.29 -31.47 -5.65
CA TRP A 139 10.30 -30.26 -6.48
C TRP A 139 9.98 -30.49 -7.98
N SER A 140 9.63 -31.69 -8.38
CA SER A 140 9.36 -32.01 -9.79
C SER A 140 8.15 -31.22 -10.33
N VAL A 141 7.11 -31.00 -9.52
CA VAL A 141 5.93 -30.22 -9.93
C VAL A 141 6.27 -28.73 -10.10
N ASN A 142 7.25 -28.21 -9.35
CA ASN A 142 7.67 -26.82 -9.47
C ASN A 142 8.40 -26.55 -10.80
N LEU A 143 9.07 -27.57 -11.35
CA LEU A 143 9.64 -27.49 -12.70
C LEU A 143 8.56 -27.39 -13.79
N LEU A 144 7.34 -27.83 -13.50
CA LEU A 144 6.18 -27.71 -14.39
C LEU A 144 5.39 -26.41 -14.15
N GLY A 145 5.84 -25.54 -13.24
CA GLY A 145 5.24 -24.26 -12.95
C GLY A 145 4.28 -24.23 -11.75
N PHE A 146 4.23 -25.31 -10.96
CA PHE A 146 3.45 -25.30 -9.72
C PHE A 146 4.07 -24.34 -8.70
N PRO A 147 3.26 -23.53 -7.97
CA PRO A 147 3.77 -22.62 -6.95
C PRO A 147 4.54 -23.35 -5.84
N ALA A 148 5.66 -22.79 -5.44
CA ALA A 148 6.43 -23.28 -4.29
C ALA A 148 5.89 -22.69 -2.97
N ASN A 149 5.33 -21.50 -3.03
CA ASN A 149 4.81 -20.76 -1.88
C ASN A 149 3.71 -19.78 -2.33
N GLU A 150 3.02 -19.17 -1.36
CA GLU A 150 2.11 -18.06 -1.57
C GLU A 150 2.46 -16.90 -0.64
N ALA A 151 2.35 -15.68 -1.15
CA ALA A 151 2.40 -14.44 -0.38
C ALA A 151 0.96 -13.98 -0.14
N LYS A 152 0.44 -14.24 1.05
CA LYS A 152 -0.90 -13.83 1.47
C LYS A 152 -0.78 -12.80 2.56
N GLN A 153 -1.44 -11.67 2.40
CA GLN A 153 -1.45 -10.61 3.39
C GLN A 153 -2.82 -9.98 3.49
N SER A 154 -3.33 -9.86 4.71
CA SER A 154 -4.49 -9.03 5.02
C SER A 154 -4.04 -7.71 5.63
N LEU A 155 -4.72 -6.63 5.26
CA LEU A 155 -4.43 -5.29 5.73
C LEU A 155 -5.72 -4.55 6.04
N GLU A 156 -5.76 -3.92 7.22
CA GLU A 156 -6.78 -2.94 7.57
C GLU A 156 -6.23 -1.54 7.34
N VAL A 157 -7.00 -0.70 6.68
CA VAL A 157 -6.65 0.69 6.39
C VAL A 157 -7.69 1.59 7.02
N GLU A 158 -7.23 2.57 7.79
CA GLU A 158 -8.04 3.63 8.35
C GLU A 158 -7.64 4.97 7.75
N VAL A 159 -8.63 5.73 7.31
CA VAL A 159 -8.46 7.11 6.83
C VAL A 159 -9.31 8.04 7.68
N GLU A 160 -8.69 9.05 8.25
CA GLU A 160 -9.36 10.07 9.05
C GLU A 160 -9.33 11.42 8.32
N ILE A 161 -10.46 12.08 8.30
CA ILE A 161 -10.62 13.45 7.77
C ILE A 161 -10.67 14.41 8.95
N TRP A 162 -9.83 15.44 8.91
CA TRP A 162 -9.64 16.43 9.95
C TRP A 162 -9.91 17.83 9.42
N ASN A 163 -10.55 18.68 10.21
CA ASN A 163 -10.70 20.08 9.90
C ASN A 163 -9.43 20.89 10.25
N LYS A 164 -9.42 22.20 9.93
CA LYS A 164 -8.32 23.12 10.28
C LYS A 164 -8.06 23.23 11.78
N LYS A 165 -9.08 22.98 12.61
CA LYS A 165 -8.96 22.98 14.08
C LYS A 165 -8.38 21.71 14.65
N LYS A 166 -8.00 20.74 13.79
CA LYS A 166 -7.51 19.42 14.17
C LYS A 166 -8.55 18.56 14.91
N GLU A 167 -9.82 18.72 14.55
CA GLU A 167 -10.90 17.86 15.02
C GLU A 167 -11.22 16.84 13.94
N ILE A 168 -11.47 15.59 14.33
CA ILE A 168 -11.86 14.51 13.42
C ILE A 168 -13.29 14.77 12.94
N VAL A 169 -13.45 14.98 11.64
CA VAL A 169 -14.76 15.15 10.99
C VAL A 169 -15.38 13.78 10.69
N ARG A 170 -14.57 12.86 10.17
CA ARG A 170 -15.00 11.50 9.79
C ARG A 170 -13.83 10.52 9.86
N ARG A 171 -14.18 9.25 10.02
CA ARG A 171 -13.25 8.13 9.98
C ARG A 171 -13.82 7.03 9.09
N TYR A 172 -12.99 6.48 8.24
CA TYR A 172 -13.32 5.42 7.31
C TYR A 172 -12.35 4.27 7.49
N THR A 173 -12.87 3.05 7.44
CA THR A 173 -12.07 1.83 7.52
C THR A 173 -12.38 0.91 6.35
N ALA A 174 -11.37 0.24 5.87
CA ALA A 174 -11.50 -0.81 4.87
C ALA A 174 -10.51 -1.93 5.12
N ASN A 175 -10.88 -3.13 4.68
CA ASN A 175 -10.03 -4.31 4.76
C ASN A 175 -9.72 -4.79 3.35
N ALA A 176 -8.48 -5.16 3.12
CA ALA A 176 -8.05 -5.79 1.89
C ALA A 176 -7.33 -7.10 2.19
N LEU A 177 -7.48 -8.05 1.29
CA LEU A 177 -6.80 -9.34 1.33
C LEU A 177 -6.37 -9.68 -0.10
N ASN A 178 -5.08 -9.75 -0.32
CA ASN A 178 -4.53 -10.19 -1.58
C ASN A 178 -3.59 -11.39 -1.39
N VAL A 179 -3.54 -12.20 -2.42
CA VAL A 179 -2.73 -13.42 -2.47
C VAL A 179 -2.01 -13.42 -3.82
N GLU A 180 -0.71 -13.61 -3.78
CA GLU A 180 0.12 -13.85 -4.95
C GLU A 180 0.92 -15.14 -4.78
N TYR A 181 1.16 -15.82 -5.87
CA TYR A 181 1.88 -17.09 -5.84
C TYR A 181 3.34 -16.90 -6.24
N ILE A 182 4.21 -17.65 -5.56
CA ILE A 182 5.65 -17.66 -5.81
C ILE A 182 5.99 -18.99 -6.48
N ALA A 183 6.44 -18.94 -7.72
CA ALA A 183 6.83 -20.12 -8.48
C ALA A 183 8.19 -19.92 -9.14
N MET A 184 8.81 -21.02 -9.60
CA MET A 184 10.14 -21.02 -10.21
C MET A 184 10.26 -20.10 -11.43
N TYR A 185 9.14 -19.88 -12.15
CA TYR A 185 9.10 -19.12 -13.39
C TYR A 185 8.39 -17.76 -13.25
N TRP A 186 7.71 -17.51 -12.12
CA TRP A 186 7.07 -16.22 -11.81
C TRP A 186 7.06 -16.00 -10.30
N GLY A 187 7.11 -14.75 -9.89
CA GLY A 187 7.22 -14.42 -8.48
C GLY A 187 8.50 -14.93 -7.82
N TYR A 188 9.59 -15.05 -8.60
CA TYR A 188 10.86 -15.62 -8.11
C TYR A 188 11.50 -14.78 -7.02
N ASP A 189 11.39 -13.45 -7.10
CA ASP A 189 11.80 -12.57 -6.01
C ASP A 189 10.65 -12.45 -4.99
N GLU A 190 10.79 -13.15 -3.88
CA GLU A 190 9.81 -13.15 -2.80
C GLU A 190 9.56 -11.73 -2.25
N ALA A 191 10.60 -10.91 -2.16
CA ALA A 191 10.48 -9.53 -1.68
C ALA A 191 9.59 -8.69 -2.60
N ASP A 192 9.73 -8.82 -3.91
CA ASP A 192 8.91 -8.12 -4.91
C ASP A 192 7.45 -8.61 -4.88
N VAL A 193 7.22 -9.90 -4.67
CA VAL A 193 5.87 -10.45 -4.56
C VAL A 193 5.16 -9.89 -3.32
N TYR A 194 5.81 -9.88 -2.15
CA TYR A 194 5.24 -9.27 -0.95
C TYR A 194 5.03 -7.76 -1.09
N ARG A 195 5.91 -7.09 -1.79
CA ARG A 195 5.78 -5.67 -2.11
C ARG A 195 4.55 -5.40 -2.99
N LYS A 196 4.34 -6.23 -4.02
CA LYS A 196 3.15 -6.16 -4.87
C LYS A 196 1.87 -6.38 -4.08
N VAL A 197 1.81 -7.44 -3.25
CA VAL A 197 0.66 -7.74 -2.39
C VAL A 197 0.35 -6.56 -1.47
N ALA A 198 1.37 -5.92 -0.89
CA ALA A 198 1.18 -4.73 -0.04
C ALA A 198 0.60 -3.55 -0.83
N ALA A 199 1.13 -3.28 -2.03
CA ALA A 199 0.63 -2.20 -2.90
C ALA A 199 -0.83 -2.45 -3.34
N ASP A 200 -1.17 -3.68 -3.72
CA ASP A 200 -2.51 -4.06 -4.14
C ASP A 200 -3.52 -3.99 -2.98
N ASN A 201 -3.11 -4.38 -1.76
CA ASN A 201 -3.92 -4.22 -0.56
C ASN A 201 -4.26 -2.75 -0.31
N ILE A 202 -3.27 -1.86 -0.35
CA ILE A 202 -3.49 -0.42 -0.15
C ILE A 202 -4.42 0.15 -1.21
N LYS A 203 -4.20 -0.16 -2.49
CA LYS A 203 -5.07 0.32 -3.57
C LYS A 203 -6.51 -0.13 -3.37
N GLN A 204 -6.71 -1.42 -3.09
CA GLN A 204 -8.04 -1.99 -2.88
C GLN A 204 -8.76 -1.36 -1.68
N ALA A 205 -8.06 -1.16 -0.57
CA ALA A 205 -8.63 -0.53 0.61
C ALA A 205 -8.96 0.95 0.37
N LEU A 206 -8.05 1.70 -0.27
CA LEU A 206 -8.30 3.11 -0.59
C LEU A 206 -9.45 3.29 -1.60
N GLU A 207 -9.62 2.37 -2.56
CA GLU A 207 -10.77 2.37 -3.46
C GLU A 207 -12.09 2.20 -2.69
N GLN A 208 -12.14 1.28 -1.71
CA GLN A 208 -13.32 1.10 -0.86
C GLN A 208 -13.61 2.36 -0.02
N ILE A 209 -12.56 2.94 0.58
CA ILE A 209 -12.68 4.19 1.37
C ILE A 209 -13.13 5.35 0.49
N ARG A 210 -12.58 5.49 -0.72
CA ARG A 210 -13.01 6.52 -1.67
C ARG A 210 -14.51 6.42 -1.99
N LYS A 211 -15.03 5.21 -2.18
CA LYS A 211 -16.47 5.01 -2.40
C LYS A 211 -17.30 5.48 -1.21
N GLN A 212 -16.84 5.23 0.02
CA GLN A 212 -17.49 5.71 1.24
C GLN A 212 -17.43 7.24 1.33
N ILE A 213 -16.26 7.84 1.10
CA ILE A 213 -16.08 9.30 1.10
C ILE A 213 -16.98 9.97 0.06
N ASN A 214 -17.08 9.40 -1.15
CA ASN A 214 -17.92 9.96 -2.22
C ASN A 214 -19.41 9.99 -1.83
N ASN A 215 -19.88 8.99 -1.08
CA ASN A 215 -21.25 8.95 -0.60
C ASN A 215 -21.51 10.02 0.46
N ASP A 216 -20.52 10.33 1.29
CA ASP A 216 -20.62 11.27 2.40
C ASP A 216 -20.09 12.68 2.06
N ALA A 217 -19.61 12.91 0.82
CA ALA A 217 -18.86 14.11 0.44
C ALA A 217 -19.63 15.40 0.71
N GLU A 218 -20.93 15.45 0.46
CA GLU A 218 -21.75 16.64 0.70
C GLU A 218 -21.89 16.95 2.19
N GLU A 219 -22.00 15.94 3.05
CA GLU A 219 -22.07 16.11 4.50
C GLU A 219 -20.74 16.61 5.08
N ILE A 220 -19.61 16.11 4.53
CA ILE A 220 -18.27 16.54 4.95
C ILE A 220 -17.99 18.00 4.58
N LYS A 221 -18.44 18.44 3.41
CA LYS A 221 -18.23 19.83 2.94
C LYS A 221 -18.94 20.87 3.80
N LEU A 222 -19.99 20.47 4.53
CA LEU A 222 -20.79 21.36 5.38
C LEU A 222 -20.21 21.54 6.79
N LYS A 223 -19.20 20.77 7.19
CA LYS A 223 -18.54 20.82 8.49
C LYS A 223 -17.15 21.44 8.42
#